data_eab8ddd5bf60b618f2e16ab84cf4308c
#
_entry.id   eab8ddd5bf60b618f2e16ab84cf4308c
#
_cell.length_a   1.000
_cell.length_b   1.000
_cell.length_c   1.000
_cell.angle_alpha   90.00
_cell.angle_beta   90.00
_cell.angle_gamma   90.00
#
_symmetry.space_group_name_H-M   'P 1'
#
loop_
_entity.id
_entity.type
_entity.pdbx_description
1 polymer ?
#
loop_
_entity_poly.entity_id
_entity_poly.type
_entity_poly.pdbx_seq_one_letter_code
_entity_poly.pdbx_strand_id
1 'polypeptide(L)'
;MENIELDLTIDNIGECRIDSPLLTKSPSTDFAFVADDKKVLYNVVHSANGPVGRENPTSFEKAGPRRKIFFDPGRARVAIITCGGLCPGTNDVIRSLVMESHYRYGVQSIIGIRYGFLGLNPGTDNQPVSLTPEYVRDIHKMGGTILGSSRGGTDDMESIVDSLERQYINILYVIGGDGSLRAAHDIAVIARRRRLKLSVIGIPKTIDNDVSYIQRTFGFETAFSRAVDSIYAAHIEAEGTPNGIGLVKLMGRHSGFIAASSALAMNDVNFVLIPEVPFELDGPNGF
;
A
#
# COMPACT_ATOMS: atom_id res chain seq x y z
N MET A 1 12.66 14.97 22.26
CA MET A 1 11.64 14.14 21.56
C MET A 1 11.36 12.99 22.48
N GLU A 2 10.16 12.94 23.04
CA GLU A 2 9.73 11.83 23.88
C GLU A 2 9.79 10.55 23.05
N ASN A 3 10.44 9.52 23.60
CA ASN A 3 10.44 8.18 23.02
C ASN A 3 9.02 7.61 23.13
N ILE A 4 8.19 7.84 22.13
CA ILE A 4 6.94 7.11 21.98
C ILE A 4 7.33 5.67 21.62
N GLU A 5 7.16 4.77 22.57
CA GLU A 5 7.30 3.34 22.30
C GLU A 5 6.16 2.93 21.38
N LEU A 6 6.50 2.67 20.11
CA LEU A 6 5.52 2.26 19.11
C LEU A 6 5.18 0.79 19.34
N ASP A 7 3.92 0.53 19.66
CA ASP A 7 3.39 -0.83 19.63
C ASP A 7 3.21 -1.28 18.17
N LEU A 8 4.08 -2.18 17.73
CA LEU A 8 4.08 -2.76 16.39
C LEU A 8 3.45 -4.16 16.36
N THR A 9 2.74 -4.52 17.41
CA THR A 9 2.02 -5.80 17.51
C THR A 9 0.85 -5.79 16.53
N ILE A 10 0.76 -6.84 15.72
CA ILE A 10 -0.38 -7.01 14.81
C ILE A 10 -1.55 -7.60 15.60
N ASP A 11 -2.67 -6.89 15.61
CA ASP A 11 -3.92 -7.41 16.15
C ASP A 11 -4.35 -8.66 15.38
N ASN A 12 -4.76 -9.70 16.11
CA ASN A 12 -5.33 -10.89 15.52
C ASN A 12 -6.79 -11.09 15.91
N ILE A 13 -7.54 -11.82 15.08
CA ILE A 13 -8.97 -12.08 15.26
C ILE A 13 -9.24 -13.43 15.94
N GLY A 14 -8.19 -14.16 16.28
CA GLY A 14 -8.27 -15.43 16.98
C GLY A 14 -7.22 -16.44 16.54
N GLU A 15 -7.27 -17.61 17.15
CA GLU A 15 -6.32 -18.70 16.89
C GLU A 15 -6.51 -19.32 15.50
N CYS A 16 -5.40 -19.47 14.75
CA CYS A 16 -5.38 -20.15 13.46
C CYS A 16 -5.36 -21.68 13.66
N ARG A 17 -6.44 -22.36 13.23
CA ARG A 17 -6.59 -23.82 13.45
C ARG A 17 -6.68 -24.63 12.16
N ILE A 18 -6.94 -23.99 11.03
CA ILE A 18 -7.17 -24.62 9.74
C ILE A 18 -5.81 -24.82 9.04
N ASP A 19 -5.57 -25.99 8.50
CA ASP A 19 -4.36 -26.26 7.72
C ASP A 19 -4.37 -25.43 6.42
N SER A 20 -3.25 -24.80 6.14
CA SER A 20 -3.09 -24.04 4.90
C SER A 20 -3.21 -24.96 3.68
N PRO A 21 -4.01 -24.61 2.65
CA PRO A 21 -4.08 -25.37 1.40
C PRO A 21 -2.74 -25.52 0.69
N LEU A 22 -1.77 -24.69 1.01
CA LEU A 22 -0.42 -24.75 0.46
C LEU A 22 0.32 -26.03 0.91
N LEU A 23 -0.07 -26.65 2.02
CA LEU A 23 0.51 -27.91 2.49
C LEU A 23 0.24 -29.08 1.53
N THR A 24 -0.90 -29.05 0.83
CA THR A 24 -1.34 -30.17 -0.02
C THR A 24 -1.06 -29.94 -1.51
N LYS A 25 -1.00 -28.68 -1.94
CA LYS A 25 -0.90 -28.33 -3.37
C LYS A 25 0.51 -28.44 -3.96
N SER A 26 1.55 -28.58 -3.16
CA SER A 26 2.92 -28.70 -3.65
C SER A 26 3.77 -29.55 -2.71
N PRO A 27 3.64 -30.89 -2.77
CA PRO A 27 4.43 -31.78 -1.92
C PRO A 27 5.93 -31.75 -2.20
N SER A 28 6.33 -31.27 -3.39
CA SER A 28 7.73 -31.26 -3.85
C SER A 28 8.44 -29.92 -3.72
N THR A 29 7.74 -28.85 -3.40
CA THR A 29 8.33 -27.55 -3.08
C THR A 29 8.19 -27.31 -1.60
N ASP A 30 9.33 -27.28 -0.89
CA ASP A 30 9.42 -26.73 0.45
C ASP A 30 8.96 -25.25 0.37
N PHE A 31 7.66 -25.05 0.49
CA PHE A 31 7.17 -23.71 0.78
C PHE A 31 7.83 -23.31 2.09
N ALA A 32 8.66 -22.28 2.03
CA ALA A 32 9.26 -21.72 3.21
C ALA A 32 8.15 -21.05 4.05
N PHE A 33 7.39 -21.87 4.77
CA PHE A 33 6.45 -21.35 5.76
C PHE A 33 7.20 -20.52 6.78
N VAL A 34 6.66 -19.36 7.11
CA VAL A 34 7.21 -18.48 8.13
C VAL A 34 6.59 -18.86 9.47
N ALA A 35 7.41 -19.09 10.48
CA ALA A 35 6.94 -19.30 11.84
C ALA A 35 6.49 -17.97 12.48
N ASP A 36 5.53 -18.02 13.41
CA ASP A 36 4.89 -16.85 13.98
C ASP A 36 5.83 -16.01 14.87
N ASP A 37 6.93 -16.61 15.34
CA ASP A 37 7.97 -15.94 16.13
C ASP A 37 8.99 -15.16 15.31
N LYS A 38 8.93 -15.22 13.99
CA LYS A 38 9.90 -14.58 13.10
C LYS A 38 9.59 -13.10 12.91
N LYS A 39 10.61 -12.27 13.13
CA LYS A 39 10.55 -10.81 12.95
C LYS A 39 11.60 -10.33 11.96
N VAL A 40 11.34 -9.18 11.36
CA VAL A 40 12.28 -8.44 10.49
C VAL A 40 12.63 -7.15 11.21
N LEU A 41 13.93 -6.87 11.35
CA LEU A 41 14.40 -5.62 11.92
C LEU A 41 14.12 -4.47 10.94
N TYR A 42 13.62 -3.35 11.46
CA TYR A 42 13.44 -2.14 10.66
C TYR A 42 14.78 -1.52 10.28
N ASN A 43 15.70 -1.44 11.23
CA ASN A 43 17.03 -0.92 11.00
C ASN A 43 18.07 -1.98 11.35
N VAL A 44 18.87 -2.38 10.37
CA VAL A 44 19.96 -3.35 10.55
C VAL A 44 21.28 -2.69 10.97
N VAL A 45 21.38 -1.36 10.85
CA VAL A 45 22.56 -0.59 11.26
C VAL A 45 22.32 -0.02 12.65
N HIS A 46 23.19 -0.34 13.59
CA HIS A 46 23.20 0.26 14.91
C HIS A 46 24.60 0.79 15.27
N SER A 47 24.65 1.82 16.09
CA SER A 47 25.92 2.35 16.59
C SER A 47 26.47 1.43 17.69
N ALA A 48 27.74 1.05 17.57
CA ALA A 48 28.43 0.29 18.62
C ALA A 48 28.54 1.08 19.94
N ASN A 49 28.51 2.41 19.87
CA ASN A 49 28.57 3.34 21.00
C ASN A 49 27.18 3.96 21.31
N GLY A 50 26.12 3.42 20.73
CA GLY A 50 24.75 3.86 21.03
C GLY A 50 24.40 3.56 22.49
N PRO A 51 23.35 4.20 23.05
CA PRO A 51 22.92 3.94 24.40
C PRO A 51 22.71 2.44 24.58
N VAL A 52 23.51 1.86 25.45
CA VAL A 52 23.36 0.47 25.91
C VAL A 52 22.01 0.41 26.61
N GLY A 53 21.00 -0.23 26.00
CA GLY A 53 19.71 -0.35 26.66
C GLY A 53 18.47 -0.45 25.77
N ARG A 54 18.57 -0.46 24.44
CA ARG A 54 17.44 -0.94 23.64
C ARG A 54 17.48 -2.45 23.57
N GLU A 55 16.95 -3.07 24.59
CA GLU A 55 16.80 -4.54 24.67
C GLU A 55 15.95 -5.11 23.52
N ASN A 56 15.11 -4.27 22.87
CA ASN A 56 14.26 -4.68 21.74
C ASN A 56 14.40 -3.69 20.56
N PRO A 57 15.12 -4.04 19.49
CA PRO A 57 15.16 -3.22 18.30
C PRO A 57 13.77 -3.17 17.63
N THR A 58 13.45 -2.03 17.01
CA THR A 58 12.21 -1.89 16.22
C THR A 58 12.13 -2.99 15.17
N SER A 59 11.11 -3.83 15.25
CA SER A 59 10.95 -4.99 14.38
C SER A 59 9.50 -5.26 14.07
N PHE A 60 9.26 -5.79 12.88
CA PHE A 60 7.94 -6.16 12.37
C PHE A 60 7.81 -7.67 12.30
N GLU A 61 6.59 -8.18 12.41
CA GLU A 61 6.29 -9.56 12.12
C GLU A 61 6.68 -9.89 10.66
N LYS A 62 7.41 -11.00 10.48
CA LYS A 62 7.85 -11.40 9.15
C LYS A 62 6.64 -11.87 8.33
N ALA A 63 6.37 -11.22 7.21
CA ALA A 63 5.36 -11.65 6.26
C ALA A 63 5.73 -12.99 5.60
N GLY A 64 4.70 -13.72 5.17
CA GLY A 64 4.84 -14.98 4.45
C GLY A 64 3.76 -16.00 4.82
N PRO A 65 3.69 -17.10 4.10
CA PRO A 65 2.66 -18.12 4.34
C PRO A 65 2.82 -18.77 5.70
N ARG A 66 1.71 -19.05 6.36
CA ARG A 66 1.63 -19.78 7.64
C ARG A 66 1.09 -21.19 7.41
N ARG A 67 1.50 -22.12 8.25
CA ARG A 67 1.01 -23.52 8.20
C ARG A 67 -0.45 -23.62 8.61
N LYS A 68 -0.87 -22.76 9.53
CA LYS A 68 -2.25 -22.65 9.99
C LYS A 68 -2.81 -21.29 9.60
N ILE A 69 -4.07 -21.27 9.21
CA ILE A 69 -4.82 -20.08 8.84
C ILE A 69 -6.11 -20.00 9.64
N PHE A 70 -6.69 -18.81 9.70
CA PHE A 70 -7.90 -18.54 10.49
C PHE A 70 -9.19 -18.87 9.71
N PHE A 71 -9.31 -18.39 8.49
CA PHE A 71 -10.51 -18.61 7.67
C PHE A 71 -10.41 -19.89 6.84
N ASP A 72 -11.52 -20.62 6.72
CA ASP A 72 -11.69 -21.65 5.71
C ASP A 72 -11.79 -20.99 4.32
N PRO A 73 -10.82 -21.18 3.42
CA PRO A 73 -10.82 -20.50 2.13
C PRO A 73 -12.04 -20.81 1.26
N GLY A 74 -12.59 -22.01 1.38
CA GLY A 74 -13.78 -22.43 0.63
C GLY A 74 -15.04 -21.67 1.03
N ARG A 75 -15.04 -21.08 2.22
CA ARG A 75 -16.16 -20.31 2.77
C ARG A 75 -15.88 -18.82 2.89
N ALA A 76 -14.62 -18.45 2.76
CA ALA A 76 -14.21 -17.07 2.89
C ALA A 76 -14.73 -16.21 1.74
N ARG A 77 -15.23 -15.02 2.08
CA ARG A 77 -15.57 -13.99 1.11
C ARG A 77 -14.61 -12.81 1.23
N VAL A 78 -13.92 -12.53 0.15
CA VAL A 78 -12.89 -11.50 0.05
C VAL A 78 -13.43 -10.28 -0.68
N ALA A 79 -13.19 -9.08 -0.15
CA ALA A 79 -13.44 -7.82 -0.82
C ALA A 79 -12.15 -7.05 -1.06
N ILE A 80 -12.06 -6.39 -2.21
CA ILE A 80 -10.94 -5.52 -2.58
C ILE A 80 -11.48 -4.13 -2.91
N ILE A 81 -10.89 -3.10 -2.31
CA ILE A 81 -11.19 -1.70 -2.62
C ILE A 81 -9.92 -0.95 -3.01
N THR A 82 -10.08 0.06 -3.88
CA THR A 82 -9.00 0.96 -4.28
C THR A 82 -9.39 2.40 -3.95
N CYS A 83 -8.53 3.10 -3.20
CA CYS A 83 -8.82 4.42 -2.64
C CYS A 83 -7.72 5.43 -2.99
N GLY A 84 -8.09 6.72 -3.05
CA GLY A 84 -7.17 7.83 -3.25
C GLY A 84 -6.82 8.08 -4.71
N GLY A 85 -5.64 8.67 -4.96
CA GLY A 85 -5.16 8.98 -6.30
C GLY A 85 -4.77 7.74 -7.11
N LEU A 86 -4.67 7.89 -8.43
CA LEU A 86 -4.17 6.82 -9.30
C LEU A 86 -2.69 6.54 -9.03
N CYS A 87 -2.30 5.30 -9.16
CA CYS A 87 -0.93 4.84 -8.95
C CYS A 87 -0.62 3.70 -9.93
N PRO A 88 0.49 3.74 -10.64
CA PRO A 88 0.94 2.62 -11.47
C PRO A 88 1.06 1.34 -10.64
N GLY A 89 0.62 0.21 -11.19
CA GLY A 89 0.67 -1.09 -10.49
C GLY A 89 -0.58 -1.45 -9.69
N THR A 90 -1.58 -0.55 -9.56
CA THR A 90 -2.80 -0.86 -8.79
C THR A 90 -3.54 -2.09 -9.33
N ASN A 91 -3.66 -2.21 -10.65
CA ASN A 91 -4.28 -3.37 -11.28
C ASN A 91 -3.45 -4.65 -11.11
N ASP A 92 -2.11 -4.54 -11.06
CA ASP A 92 -1.22 -5.68 -10.78
C ASP A 92 -1.46 -6.23 -9.38
N VAL A 93 -1.63 -5.35 -8.39
CA VAL A 93 -1.96 -5.74 -7.02
C VAL A 93 -3.33 -6.44 -6.96
N ILE A 94 -4.37 -5.86 -7.60
CA ILE A 94 -5.71 -6.50 -7.66
C ILE A 94 -5.58 -7.90 -8.28
N ARG A 95 -4.92 -8.00 -9.42
CA ARG A 95 -4.72 -9.27 -10.13
C ARG A 95 -4.00 -10.29 -9.25
N SER A 96 -2.91 -9.89 -8.62
CA SER A 96 -2.12 -10.77 -7.76
C SER A 96 -2.93 -11.29 -6.58
N LEU A 97 -3.72 -10.44 -5.91
CA LEU A 97 -4.60 -10.83 -4.83
C LEU A 97 -5.65 -11.87 -5.28
N VAL A 98 -6.26 -11.64 -6.44
CA VAL A 98 -7.27 -12.55 -7.00
C VAL A 98 -6.66 -13.89 -7.37
N MET A 99 -5.55 -13.86 -8.13
CA MET A 99 -4.87 -15.08 -8.59
C MET A 99 -4.35 -15.93 -7.42
N GLU A 100 -3.70 -15.30 -6.44
CA GLU A 100 -3.19 -15.99 -5.26
C GLU A 100 -4.32 -16.57 -4.41
N SER A 101 -5.36 -15.76 -4.12
CA SER A 101 -6.50 -16.21 -3.34
C SER A 101 -7.25 -17.38 -4.00
N HIS A 102 -7.44 -17.31 -5.31
CA HIS A 102 -8.18 -18.34 -6.05
C HIS A 102 -7.36 -19.61 -6.25
N TYR A 103 -6.19 -19.51 -6.91
CA TYR A 103 -5.43 -20.69 -7.30
C TYR A 103 -4.66 -21.35 -6.16
N ARG A 104 -4.10 -20.53 -5.26
CA ARG A 104 -3.25 -21.05 -4.18
C ARG A 104 -4.08 -21.42 -2.96
N TYR A 105 -4.99 -20.55 -2.55
CA TYR A 105 -5.82 -20.79 -1.36
C TYR A 105 -7.17 -21.40 -1.66
N GLY A 106 -7.69 -21.33 -2.87
CA GLY A 106 -8.98 -21.94 -3.25
C GLY A 106 -10.20 -21.09 -2.88
N VAL A 107 -10.01 -19.78 -2.65
CA VAL A 107 -11.11 -18.84 -2.39
C VAL A 107 -11.98 -18.71 -3.64
N GLN A 108 -13.30 -18.93 -3.48
CA GLN A 108 -14.25 -18.88 -4.59
C GLN A 108 -14.98 -17.53 -4.70
N SER A 109 -15.15 -16.83 -3.59
CA SER A 109 -15.88 -15.56 -3.56
C SER A 109 -14.95 -14.38 -3.36
N ILE A 110 -14.58 -13.73 -4.46
CA ILE A 110 -13.75 -12.52 -4.45
C ILE A 110 -14.52 -11.42 -5.18
N ILE A 111 -14.74 -10.30 -4.52
CA ILE A 111 -15.45 -9.15 -5.08
C ILE A 111 -14.60 -7.89 -5.05
N GLY A 112 -14.78 -7.06 -6.04
CA GLY A 112 -14.26 -5.70 -6.08
C GLY A 112 -15.35 -4.69 -5.77
N ILE A 113 -15.13 -3.84 -4.80
CA ILE A 113 -16.03 -2.73 -4.48
C ILE A 113 -15.59 -1.51 -5.29
N ARG A 114 -16.52 -0.93 -6.05
CA ARG A 114 -16.22 0.23 -6.89
C ARG A 114 -16.07 1.50 -6.08
N TYR A 115 -15.16 2.36 -6.51
CA TYR A 115 -14.93 3.71 -5.96
C TYR A 115 -14.59 3.72 -4.46
N GLY A 116 -13.83 2.71 -4.01
CA GLY A 116 -13.30 2.65 -2.65
C GLY A 116 -14.39 2.62 -1.57
N PHE A 117 -14.21 3.41 -0.51
CA PHE A 117 -15.16 3.46 0.60
C PHE A 117 -16.54 3.99 0.20
N LEU A 118 -16.63 4.83 -0.84
CA LEU A 118 -17.94 5.29 -1.33
C LEU A 118 -18.83 4.13 -1.77
N GLY A 119 -18.26 3.07 -2.34
CA GLY A 119 -19.02 1.90 -2.77
C GLY A 119 -19.53 1.02 -1.62
N LEU A 120 -19.06 1.26 -0.40
CA LEU A 120 -19.53 0.58 0.81
C LEU A 120 -20.63 1.37 1.54
N ASN A 121 -20.82 2.65 1.20
CA ASN A 121 -21.83 3.48 1.84
C ASN A 121 -23.25 3.05 1.44
N PRO A 122 -24.20 3.08 2.39
CA PRO A 122 -25.59 2.80 2.10
C PRO A 122 -26.15 3.74 1.03
N GLY A 123 -26.99 3.20 0.15
CA GLY A 123 -27.69 3.99 -0.89
C GLY A 123 -26.86 4.29 -2.13
N THR A 124 -25.67 3.74 -2.27
CA THR A 124 -24.93 3.81 -3.53
C THR A 124 -25.38 2.70 -4.48
N ASP A 125 -25.63 3.05 -5.77
CA ASP A 125 -25.99 2.08 -6.82
C ASP A 125 -24.79 1.28 -7.34
N ASN A 126 -23.65 1.36 -6.64
CA ASN A 126 -22.41 0.73 -7.05
C ASN A 126 -22.39 -0.75 -6.68
N GLN A 127 -22.91 -1.58 -7.58
CA GLN A 127 -22.87 -3.04 -7.39
C GLN A 127 -21.42 -3.55 -7.37
N PRO A 128 -21.07 -4.42 -6.42
CA PRO A 128 -19.78 -5.09 -6.41
C PRO A 128 -19.54 -5.90 -7.68
N VAL A 129 -18.30 -5.95 -8.13
CA VAL A 129 -17.89 -6.72 -9.32
C VAL A 129 -17.30 -8.05 -8.86
N SER A 130 -17.75 -9.17 -9.44
CA SER A 130 -17.12 -10.46 -9.20
C SER A 130 -15.74 -10.48 -9.86
N LEU A 131 -14.69 -10.73 -9.06
CA LEU A 131 -13.32 -10.79 -9.53
C LEU A 131 -12.90 -12.26 -9.72
N THR A 132 -13.10 -12.76 -10.95
CA THR A 132 -12.62 -14.09 -11.34
C THR A 132 -11.22 -14.01 -11.97
N PRO A 133 -10.46 -15.12 -12.02
CA PRO A 133 -9.19 -15.16 -12.75
C PRO A 133 -9.30 -14.68 -14.20
N GLU A 134 -10.38 -15.02 -14.89
CA GLU A 134 -10.65 -14.60 -16.27
C GLU A 134 -10.86 -13.09 -16.34
N TYR A 135 -11.64 -12.52 -15.40
CA TYR A 135 -11.94 -11.10 -15.36
C TYR A 135 -10.66 -10.28 -15.16
N VAL A 136 -9.73 -10.74 -14.31
CA VAL A 136 -8.51 -10.01 -13.99
C VAL A 136 -7.31 -10.40 -14.87
N ARG A 137 -7.47 -11.32 -15.83
CA ARG A 137 -6.38 -11.90 -16.60
C ARG A 137 -5.43 -10.88 -17.23
N ASP A 138 -5.98 -9.83 -17.83
CA ASP A 138 -5.25 -8.87 -18.63
C ASP A 138 -5.19 -7.44 -18.04
N ILE A 139 -5.76 -7.23 -16.83
CA ILE A 139 -5.86 -5.89 -16.23
C ILE A 139 -4.50 -5.25 -15.90
N HIS A 140 -3.44 -6.04 -15.74
CA HIS A 140 -2.08 -5.55 -15.52
C HIS A 140 -1.53 -4.74 -16.70
N LYS A 141 -2.13 -4.88 -17.90
CA LYS A 141 -1.79 -4.09 -19.08
C LYS A 141 -2.49 -2.74 -19.11
N MET A 142 -3.41 -2.48 -18.18
CA MET A 142 -4.24 -1.29 -18.13
C MET A 142 -3.76 -0.36 -17.03
N GLY A 143 -3.64 0.93 -17.33
CA GLY A 143 -3.39 1.96 -16.32
C GLY A 143 -4.60 2.19 -15.40
N GLY A 144 -4.38 2.88 -14.29
CA GLY A 144 -5.42 3.21 -13.33
C GLY A 144 -5.88 2.03 -12.50
N THR A 145 -7.18 1.92 -12.28
CA THR A 145 -7.80 0.81 -11.53
C THR A 145 -9.14 0.43 -12.16
N ILE A 146 -9.35 -0.88 -12.36
CA ILE A 146 -10.62 -1.41 -12.88
C ILE A 146 -11.81 -1.21 -11.92
N LEU A 147 -11.51 -0.98 -10.64
CA LEU A 147 -12.55 -0.74 -9.63
C LEU A 147 -12.93 0.72 -9.50
N GLY A 148 -12.21 1.62 -10.18
CA GLY A 148 -12.29 3.05 -9.92
C GLY A 148 -11.73 3.37 -8.53
N SER A 149 -11.58 4.64 -8.24
CA SER A 149 -11.04 5.12 -6.97
C SER A 149 -11.75 6.41 -6.57
N SER A 150 -11.84 6.66 -5.27
CA SER A 150 -12.36 7.92 -4.74
C SER A 150 -11.54 8.39 -3.55
N ARG A 151 -11.72 9.66 -3.22
CA ARG A 151 -11.31 10.26 -1.95
C ARG A 151 -12.54 10.47 -1.10
N GLY A 152 -12.42 10.27 0.23
CA GLY A 152 -13.56 10.37 1.15
C GLY A 152 -14.41 9.10 1.20
N GLY A 153 -15.66 9.26 1.61
CA GLY A 153 -16.57 8.13 1.86
C GLY A 153 -16.33 7.43 3.19
N THR A 154 -15.64 8.13 4.11
CA THR A 154 -15.24 7.63 5.44
C THR A 154 -15.92 8.41 6.58
N ASP A 155 -16.98 9.14 6.27
CA ASP A 155 -17.67 10.00 7.24
C ASP A 155 -18.46 9.19 8.26
N ASP A 156 -18.91 7.98 7.88
CA ASP A 156 -19.64 7.05 8.74
C ASP A 156 -19.03 5.64 8.67
N MET A 157 -18.02 5.40 9.50
CA MET A 157 -17.32 4.11 9.58
C MET A 157 -18.20 2.99 10.11
N GLU A 158 -19.17 3.28 10.96
CA GLU A 158 -20.10 2.27 11.49
C GLU A 158 -20.98 1.72 10.36
N SER A 159 -21.53 2.57 9.50
CA SER A 159 -22.29 2.15 8.32
C SER A 159 -21.46 1.35 7.31
N ILE A 160 -20.16 1.67 7.18
CA ILE A 160 -19.25 0.88 6.35
C ILE A 160 -19.11 -0.53 6.91
N VAL A 161 -18.91 -0.67 8.22
CA VAL A 161 -18.81 -1.98 8.88
C VAL A 161 -20.13 -2.75 8.77
N ASP A 162 -21.27 -2.08 8.94
CA ASP A 162 -22.59 -2.69 8.70
C ASP A 162 -22.72 -3.23 7.27
N SER A 163 -22.21 -2.50 6.30
CA SER A 163 -22.22 -2.91 4.89
C SER A 163 -21.35 -4.15 4.65
N LEU A 164 -20.17 -4.21 5.27
CA LEU A 164 -19.28 -5.37 5.20
C LEU A 164 -19.89 -6.59 5.87
N GLU A 165 -20.54 -6.42 7.01
CA GLU A 165 -21.23 -7.48 7.75
C GLU A 165 -22.42 -8.04 6.94
N ARG A 166 -23.28 -7.17 6.42
CA ARG A 166 -24.42 -7.56 5.56
C ARG A 166 -24.00 -8.32 4.32
N GLN A 167 -22.83 -8.01 3.77
CA GLN A 167 -22.25 -8.69 2.61
C GLN A 167 -21.45 -9.93 2.98
N TYR A 168 -21.39 -10.30 4.26
CA TYR A 168 -20.63 -11.44 4.77
C TYR A 168 -19.14 -11.41 4.39
N ILE A 169 -18.52 -10.22 4.36
CA ILE A 169 -17.10 -10.08 4.05
C ILE A 169 -16.28 -10.57 5.22
N ASN A 170 -15.34 -11.50 4.95
CA ASN A 170 -14.41 -12.03 5.93
C ASN A 170 -13.04 -11.36 5.85
N ILE A 171 -12.61 -10.98 4.65
CA ILE A 171 -11.31 -10.37 4.39
C ILE A 171 -11.53 -9.13 3.52
N LEU A 172 -11.08 -7.98 4.00
CA LEU A 172 -11.09 -6.72 3.26
C LEU A 172 -9.65 -6.27 2.96
N TYR A 173 -9.31 -6.17 1.68
CA TYR A 173 -8.09 -5.53 1.21
C TYR A 173 -8.35 -4.08 0.85
N VAL A 174 -7.65 -3.16 1.52
CA VAL A 174 -7.72 -1.71 1.29
C VAL A 174 -6.45 -1.24 0.60
N ILE A 175 -6.52 -0.98 -0.70
CA ILE A 175 -5.39 -0.49 -1.49
C ILE A 175 -5.47 1.04 -1.53
N GLY A 176 -4.60 1.72 -0.79
CA GLY A 176 -4.68 3.17 -0.68
C GLY A 176 -3.51 3.83 0.05
N GLY A 177 -3.49 5.15 0.08
CA GLY A 177 -2.50 5.95 0.79
C GLY A 177 -2.81 6.07 2.28
N ASP A 178 -2.09 6.95 2.97
CA ASP A 178 -2.13 7.15 4.41
C ASP A 178 -3.56 7.30 4.97
N GLY A 179 -4.39 8.17 4.42
CA GLY A 179 -5.78 8.34 4.87
C GLY A 179 -6.63 7.07 4.72
N SER A 180 -6.38 6.27 3.68
CA SER A 180 -7.11 5.01 3.47
C SER A 180 -6.64 3.92 4.44
N LEU A 181 -5.35 3.92 4.81
CA LEU A 181 -4.79 3.00 5.78
C LEU A 181 -5.30 3.31 7.20
N ARG A 182 -5.46 4.59 7.54
CA ARG A 182 -6.12 5.00 8.79
C ARG A 182 -7.56 4.54 8.84
N ALA A 183 -8.32 4.76 7.77
CA ALA A 183 -9.69 4.26 7.67
C ALA A 183 -9.78 2.73 7.78
N ALA A 184 -8.83 1.99 7.20
CA ALA A 184 -8.72 0.54 7.34
C ALA A 184 -8.50 0.13 8.82
N HIS A 185 -7.65 0.87 9.53
CA HIS A 185 -7.44 0.67 10.96
C HIS A 185 -8.72 0.90 11.77
N ASP A 186 -9.44 2.01 11.51
CA ASP A 186 -10.68 2.33 12.20
C ASP A 186 -11.74 1.24 11.99
N ILE A 187 -11.88 0.72 10.76
CA ILE A 187 -12.74 -0.42 10.46
C ILE A 187 -12.34 -1.65 11.27
N ALA A 188 -11.04 -1.95 11.36
CA ALA A 188 -10.55 -3.08 12.15
C ALA A 188 -10.85 -2.92 13.65
N VAL A 189 -10.72 -1.72 14.21
CA VAL A 189 -11.06 -1.39 15.60
C VAL A 189 -12.56 -1.60 15.85
N ILE A 190 -13.42 -1.08 14.96
CA ILE A 190 -14.89 -1.26 15.07
C ILE A 190 -15.25 -2.74 14.97
N ALA A 191 -14.70 -3.46 14.00
CA ALA A 191 -14.95 -4.88 13.81
C ALA A 191 -14.56 -5.70 15.07
N ARG A 192 -13.39 -5.39 15.66
CA ARG A 192 -12.95 -6.02 16.93
C ARG A 192 -13.90 -5.71 18.08
N ARG A 193 -14.32 -4.45 18.25
CA ARG A 193 -15.28 -4.04 19.28
C ARG A 193 -16.60 -4.80 19.16
N ARG A 194 -17.07 -5.02 17.90
CA ARG A 194 -18.28 -5.78 17.59
C ARG A 194 -18.07 -7.29 17.58
N ARG A 195 -16.84 -7.77 17.78
CA ARG A 195 -16.46 -9.20 17.74
C ARG A 195 -16.75 -9.84 16.37
N LEU A 196 -16.68 -9.07 15.29
CA LEU A 196 -16.84 -9.58 13.93
C LEU A 196 -15.59 -10.34 13.51
N LYS A 197 -15.80 -11.43 12.78
CA LYS A 197 -14.69 -12.17 12.15
C LYS A 197 -14.36 -11.53 10.80
N LEU A 198 -13.76 -10.35 10.86
CA LEU A 198 -13.34 -9.55 9.72
C LEU A 198 -11.85 -9.22 9.84
N SER A 199 -11.07 -9.68 8.89
CA SER A 199 -9.66 -9.28 8.73
C SER A 199 -9.58 -8.10 7.76
N VAL A 200 -8.92 -7.03 8.17
CA VAL A 200 -8.69 -5.83 7.35
C VAL A 200 -7.21 -5.69 7.08
N ILE A 201 -6.82 -5.64 5.81
CA ILE A 201 -5.43 -5.60 5.38
C ILE A 201 -5.21 -4.37 4.52
N GLY A 202 -4.40 -3.42 5.01
CA GLY A 202 -3.98 -2.24 4.27
C GLY A 202 -2.82 -2.58 3.32
N ILE A 203 -2.93 -2.13 2.07
CA ILE A 203 -1.87 -2.23 1.07
C ILE A 203 -1.44 -0.81 0.68
N PRO A 204 -0.24 -0.38 1.08
CA PRO A 204 0.22 0.98 0.86
C PRO A 204 0.33 1.30 -0.62
N LYS A 205 -0.38 2.33 -1.07
CA LYS A 205 -0.44 2.80 -2.44
C LYS A 205 -0.21 4.31 -2.49
N THR A 206 0.99 4.71 -2.85
CA THR A 206 1.34 6.11 -3.13
C THR A 206 2.56 6.14 -4.06
N ILE A 207 2.59 7.10 -4.98
CA ILE A 207 3.80 7.38 -5.76
C ILE A 207 4.79 8.24 -4.97
N ASP A 208 4.35 8.89 -3.90
CA ASP A 208 5.14 9.88 -3.15
C ASP A 208 6.18 9.21 -2.23
N ASN A 209 6.05 7.90 -1.99
CA ASN A 209 6.89 7.11 -1.08
C ASN A 209 6.92 7.65 0.36
N ASP A 210 5.80 8.22 0.80
CA ASP A 210 5.67 9.02 2.03
C ASP A 210 5.01 8.26 3.19
N VAL A 211 4.85 6.93 3.07
CA VAL A 211 4.28 6.09 4.14
C VAL A 211 5.38 5.66 5.10
N SER A 212 5.24 6.02 6.37
CA SER A 212 6.20 5.68 7.42
C SER A 212 6.47 4.18 7.49
N TYR A 213 7.71 3.81 7.78
CA TYR A 213 8.20 2.42 7.89
C TYR A 213 8.18 1.60 6.60
N ILE A 214 7.79 2.17 5.47
CA ILE A 214 7.84 1.52 4.16
C ILE A 214 8.99 2.11 3.37
N GLN A 215 9.93 1.26 2.96
CA GLN A 215 11.10 1.70 2.20
C GLN A 215 10.73 2.09 0.78
N ARG A 216 9.83 1.34 0.14
CA ARG A 216 9.37 1.59 -1.22
C ARG A 216 7.91 1.25 -1.37
N THR A 217 7.13 2.22 -1.84
CA THR A 217 5.74 2.01 -2.25
C THR A 217 5.71 1.67 -3.75
N PHE A 218 4.78 0.81 -4.16
CA PHE A 218 4.61 0.53 -5.58
C PHE A 218 4.15 1.78 -6.35
N GLY A 219 4.60 1.92 -7.59
CA GLY A 219 4.35 3.09 -8.43
C GLY A 219 5.36 4.22 -8.28
N PHE A 220 6.12 4.29 -7.18
CA PHE A 220 7.15 5.30 -6.95
C PHE A 220 8.25 5.24 -8.03
N GLU A 221 8.81 4.05 -8.29
CA GLU A 221 9.86 3.89 -9.30
C GLU A 221 9.36 4.25 -10.71
N THR A 222 8.14 3.91 -11.04
CA THR A 222 7.51 4.31 -12.30
C THR A 222 7.37 5.84 -12.37
N ALA A 223 6.99 6.49 -11.27
CA ALA A 223 6.81 7.94 -11.23
C ALA A 223 8.13 8.68 -11.51
N PHE A 224 9.20 8.39 -10.79
CA PHE A 224 10.46 9.10 -11.01
C PHE A 224 11.13 8.73 -12.33
N SER A 225 11.02 7.47 -12.80
CA SER A 225 11.59 7.10 -14.09
C SER A 225 10.90 7.80 -15.28
N ARG A 226 9.60 8.08 -15.17
CA ARG A 226 8.87 8.87 -16.17
C ARG A 226 9.14 10.36 -16.08
N ALA A 227 9.47 10.87 -14.90
CA ALA A 227 9.86 12.27 -14.74
C ALA A 227 11.15 12.62 -15.51
N VAL A 228 12.06 11.67 -15.69
CA VAL A 228 13.31 11.83 -16.45
C VAL A 228 13.05 12.36 -17.88
N ASP A 229 12.03 11.85 -18.56
CA ASP A 229 11.68 12.30 -19.91
C ASP A 229 11.35 13.81 -19.95
N SER A 230 10.60 14.28 -18.93
CA SER A 230 10.22 15.70 -18.82
C SER A 230 11.40 16.59 -18.43
N ILE A 231 12.30 16.09 -17.57
CA ILE A 231 13.52 16.79 -17.17
C ILE A 231 14.44 16.95 -18.38
N TYR A 232 14.64 15.87 -19.15
CA TYR A 232 15.46 15.91 -20.35
C TYR A 232 14.92 16.91 -21.37
N ALA A 233 13.61 16.93 -21.62
CA ALA A 233 13.01 17.88 -22.54
C ALA A 233 13.22 19.35 -22.09
N ALA A 234 13.07 19.63 -20.81
CA ALA A 234 13.30 20.96 -20.25
C ALA A 234 14.77 21.36 -20.29
N HIS A 235 15.70 20.42 -20.11
CA HIS A 235 17.15 20.64 -20.20
C HIS A 235 17.54 21.07 -21.64
N ILE A 236 17.12 20.31 -22.65
CA ILE A 236 17.42 20.62 -24.07
C ILE A 236 16.85 21.99 -24.47
N GLU A 237 15.65 22.33 -24.02
CA GLU A 237 15.05 23.63 -24.30
C GLU A 237 15.85 24.77 -23.66
N ALA A 238 16.32 24.57 -22.41
CA ALA A 238 17.12 25.56 -21.71
C ALA A 238 18.49 25.76 -22.37
N GLU A 239 19.16 24.71 -22.82
CA GLU A 239 20.43 24.79 -23.55
C GLU A 239 20.30 25.54 -24.90
N GLY A 240 19.15 25.41 -25.53
CA GLY A 240 18.84 26.09 -26.82
C GLY A 240 18.68 27.61 -26.72
N THR A 241 18.63 28.18 -25.51
CA THR A 241 18.32 29.60 -25.28
C THR A 241 19.36 30.26 -24.38
N PRO A 242 19.91 31.45 -24.74
CA PRO A 242 20.83 32.19 -23.89
C PRO A 242 20.19 32.46 -22.50
N ASN A 243 20.89 32.07 -21.44
CA ASN A 243 20.41 32.14 -20.05
C ASN A 243 19.11 31.36 -19.80
N GLY A 244 18.87 30.31 -20.57
CA GLY A 244 17.70 29.47 -20.43
C GLY A 244 17.66 28.74 -19.09
N ILE A 245 16.46 28.70 -18.48
CA ILE A 245 16.20 27.98 -17.23
C ILE A 245 15.07 26.99 -17.48
N GLY A 246 15.36 25.69 -17.31
CA GLY A 246 14.37 24.63 -17.33
C GLY A 246 13.82 24.40 -15.90
N LEU A 247 12.54 24.64 -15.69
CA LEU A 247 11.87 24.38 -14.40
C LEU A 247 10.85 23.25 -14.55
N VAL A 248 11.08 22.14 -13.84
CA VAL A 248 10.17 21.00 -13.83
C VAL A 248 9.60 20.81 -12.44
N LYS A 249 8.28 20.96 -12.31
CA LYS A 249 7.57 20.70 -11.06
C LYS A 249 7.05 19.26 -11.07
N LEU A 250 7.54 18.46 -10.13
CA LEU A 250 7.12 17.08 -9.94
C LEU A 250 6.08 16.94 -8.84
N MET A 251 5.38 15.80 -8.83
CA MET A 251 4.51 15.41 -7.74
C MET A 251 5.34 15.03 -6.50
N GLY A 252 4.68 14.84 -5.35
CA GLY A 252 5.34 14.47 -4.08
C GLY A 252 4.68 15.12 -2.87
N ARG A 253 3.85 16.16 -3.07
CA ARG A 253 3.17 16.92 -2.00
C ARG A 253 4.17 17.48 -0.99
N HIS A 254 4.28 16.83 0.18
CA HIS A 254 5.19 17.20 1.28
C HIS A 254 6.43 16.31 1.33
N SER A 255 6.70 15.53 0.29
CA SER A 255 7.79 14.58 0.18
C SER A 255 8.62 14.85 -1.08
N GLY A 256 9.92 14.96 -0.93
CA GLY A 256 10.88 15.19 -2.01
C GLY A 256 11.42 13.93 -2.69
N PHE A 257 10.94 12.73 -2.34
CA PHE A 257 11.50 11.48 -2.86
C PHE A 257 11.46 11.36 -4.38
N ILE A 258 10.37 11.78 -5.01
CA ILE A 258 10.26 11.73 -6.50
C ILE A 258 11.29 12.68 -7.10
N ALA A 259 11.37 13.93 -6.63
CA ALA A 259 12.29 14.92 -7.16
C ALA A 259 13.77 14.49 -6.97
N ALA A 260 14.12 14.05 -5.77
CA ALA A 260 15.47 13.59 -5.46
C ALA A 260 15.86 12.36 -6.29
N SER A 261 14.96 11.36 -6.43
CA SER A 261 15.25 10.16 -7.21
C SER A 261 15.32 10.44 -8.71
N SER A 262 14.50 11.38 -9.22
CA SER A 262 14.56 11.81 -10.62
C SER A 262 15.88 12.51 -10.94
N ALA A 263 16.37 13.36 -10.02
CA ALA A 263 17.64 14.03 -10.18
C ALA A 263 18.83 13.05 -10.10
N LEU A 264 18.75 12.02 -9.25
CA LEU A 264 19.77 10.96 -9.23
C LEU A 264 19.80 10.14 -10.52
N ALA A 265 18.66 10.02 -11.19
CA ALA A 265 18.54 9.32 -12.47
C ALA A 265 18.95 10.18 -13.68
N MET A 266 19.11 11.50 -13.50
CA MET A 266 19.42 12.48 -14.56
C MET A 266 20.45 13.48 -14.06
N ASN A 267 21.71 13.32 -14.50
CA ASN A 267 22.86 14.14 -14.03
C ASN A 267 22.87 15.59 -14.55
N ASP A 268 21.98 15.95 -15.46
CA ASP A 268 21.88 17.31 -16.00
C ASP A 268 21.11 18.28 -15.08
N VAL A 269 20.56 17.77 -13.98
CA VAL A 269 19.86 18.59 -12.99
C VAL A 269 20.84 19.39 -12.15
N ASN A 270 20.76 20.71 -12.19
CA ASN A 270 21.63 21.59 -11.43
C ASN A 270 21.14 21.78 -9.97
N PHE A 271 19.84 21.91 -9.78
CA PHE A 271 19.23 22.18 -8.47
C PHE A 271 18.00 21.28 -8.24
N VAL A 272 17.89 20.76 -7.02
CA VAL A 272 16.75 19.98 -6.56
C VAL A 272 16.16 20.64 -5.32
N LEU A 273 14.96 21.16 -5.44
CA LEU A 273 14.26 21.80 -4.34
C LEU A 273 13.23 20.82 -3.78
N ILE A 274 13.40 20.45 -2.52
CA ILE A 274 12.55 19.48 -1.83
C ILE A 274 11.98 20.05 -0.54
N PRO A 275 10.78 19.66 -0.12
CA PRO A 275 10.13 20.22 1.07
C PRO A 275 10.89 19.99 2.38
N GLU A 276 11.70 18.93 2.44
CA GLU A 276 12.48 18.57 3.63
C GLU A 276 13.69 19.46 3.89
N VAL A 277 14.12 20.22 2.87
CA VAL A 277 15.26 21.11 2.96
C VAL A 277 14.78 22.54 2.72
N PRO A 278 14.74 23.40 3.75
CA PRO A 278 14.39 24.82 3.58
C PRO A 278 15.33 25.50 2.60
N PHE A 279 14.79 26.35 1.75
CA PHE A 279 15.56 27.19 0.81
C PHE A 279 14.94 28.57 0.74
N GLU A 280 15.78 29.56 0.41
CA GLU A 280 15.37 30.95 0.18
C GLU A 280 15.49 31.27 -1.30
N LEU A 281 14.51 32.00 -1.85
CA LEU A 281 14.56 32.44 -3.26
C LEU A 281 15.34 33.74 -3.41
N ASP A 282 15.31 34.59 -2.38
CA ASP A 282 15.89 35.94 -2.38
C ASP A 282 16.90 36.09 -1.25
N GLY A 283 17.76 37.13 -1.34
CA GLY A 283 18.72 37.46 -0.32
C GLY A 283 20.11 36.87 -0.55
N PRO A 284 21.04 37.05 0.42
CA PRO A 284 22.44 36.66 0.24
C PRO A 284 22.68 35.15 0.18
N ASN A 285 21.70 34.34 0.64
CA ASN A 285 21.72 32.89 0.58
C ASN A 285 20.62 32.34 -0.33
N GLY A 286 19.99 33.19 -1.12
CA GLY A 286 18.96 32.81 -2.09
C GLY A 286 19.56 32.21 -3.37
N PHE A 287 18.67 31.62 -4.19
CA PHE A 287 19.04 31.04 -5.49
C PHE A 287 19.39 32.10 -6.53
#